data_6a2416aca030cbebcc21bf9e0908d7d1
#
_entry.id   6a2416aca030cbebcc21bf9e0908d7d1
#
_cell.length_a   1.000
_cell.length_b   1.000
_cell.length_c   1.000
_cell.angle_alpha   90.00
_cell.angle_beta   90.00
_cell.angle_gamma   90.00
#
_symmetry.space_group_name_H-M   'P 1'
#
loop_
_entity.id
_entity.type
_entity.pdbx_description
1 polymer ?
#
loop_
_entity_poly.entity_id
_entity_poly.type
_entity_poly.pdbx_seq_one_letter_code
_entity_poly.pdbx_strand_id
1 'polypeptide(L)'
;MFTQYDNETGKTKLTRLAKGGIITVVAITSLGIFRLTAVKRIPANTVGVKVSAIGGVQENTLQTGYHLKIPFIDTVYTLSTSVQTKTMEKITTQTKDGQWLNTNIDVKYRVNKEKAMTIFSNYTKLENVNESVIAPAVQRAIESVTGNYDIYDILGNKRTEVYEEIDKALKEKFESYDLEFVSFTITDQDAGDEIEAAIKSESVKQKEIDTAKQEQEKAKVEADTKKVQAQAEADAGIIKAEGEAKANKAKSDSITDNLIRMKEAEAREKHGWVTVNGAGGVITNHE
;
A
#
# COMPACT_ATOMS: atom_id res chain seq x y z
N MET A 1 -62.20 -22.74 -42.37
CA MET A 1 -63.56 -23.15 -41.99
C MET A 1 -63.44 -23.84 -40.64
N PHE A 2 -63.54 -23.08 -39.54
CA PHE A 2 -63.17 -23.52 -38.18
C PHE A 2 -64.34 -23.85 -37.28
N THR A 3 -65.55 -23.53 -37.72
CA THR A 3 -66.80 -23.75 -36.95
C THR A 3 -67.81 -24.52 -37.77
N GLN A 4 -68.55 -25.46 -37.15
CA GLN A 4 -69.65 -26.19 -37.70
C GLN A 4 -70.89 -25.80 -36.91
N TYR A 5 -71.95 -25.39 -37.62
CA TYR A 5 -73.24 -25.03 -37.03
C TYR A 5 -74.04 -26.29 -36.70
N ASP A 6 -74.47 -26.42 -35.46
CA ASP A 6 -75.26 -27.56 -34.99
C ASP A 6 -76.74 -27.15 -35.00
N ASN A 7 -77.50 -27.73 -35.92
CA ASN A 7 -78.90 -27.41 -36.13
C ASN A 7 -79.81 -27.83 -34.99
N GLU A 8 -79.44 -28.77 -34.13
CA GLU A 8 -80.22 -29.24 -33.02
C GLU A 8 -80.15 -28.34 -31.79
N THR A 9 -79.04 -27.69 -31.57
CA THR A 9 -78.79 -26.89 -30.36
C THR A 9 -78.67 -25.38 -30.63
N GLY A 10 -78.68 -24.95 -31.91
CA GLY A 10 -78.59 -23.55 -32.30
C GLY A 10 -77.23 -22.91 -31.98
N LYS A 11 -76.22 -23.70 -31.64
CA LYS A 11 -74.89 -23.20 -31.24
C LYS A 11 -73.79 -23.63 -32.24
N THR A 12 -72.87 -22.74 -32.47
CA THR A 12 -71.68 -23.03 -33.27
C THR A 12 -70.67 -23.88 -32.46
N LYS A 13 -70.34 -25.08 -32.93
CA LYS A 13 -69.30 -25.95 -32.35
C LYS A 13 -68.04 -25.89 -33.18
N LEU A 14 -66.87 -25.81 -32.51
CA LEU A 14 -65.57 -25.91 -33.17
C LEU A 14 -65.44 -27.31 -33.80
N THR A 15 -64.97 -27.36 -35.04
CA THR A 15 -64.63 -28.63 -35.72
C THR A 15 -63.55 -29.40 -35.00
N ARG A 16 -63.52 -30.73 -35.10
CA ARG A 16 -62.46 -31.55 -34.46
C ARG A 16 -61.06 -31.12 -34.87
N LEU A 17 -60.88 -30.71 -36.14
CA LEU A 17 -59.61 -30.17 -36.64
C LEU A 17 -59.24 -28.82 -36.01
N ALA A 18 -60.22 -27.94 -35.80
CA ALA A 18 -59.99 -26.67 -35.13
C ALA A 18 -59.65 -26.83 -33.63
N LYS A 19 -60.32 -27.78 -32.94
CA LYS A 19 -59.97 -28.14 -31.56
C LYS A 19 -58.58 -28.73 -31.46
N GLY A 20 -58.16 -29.63 -32.38
CA GLY A 20 -56.83 -30.20 -32.47
C GLY A 20 -55.79 -29.11 -32.73
N GLY A 21 -56.03 -28.17 -33.65
CA GLY A 21 -55.14 -27.03 -33.92
C GLY A 21 -54.93 -26.10 -32.73
N ILE A 22 -56.00 -25.78 -32.00
CA ILE A 22 -55.95 -24.95 -30.78
C ILE A 22 -55.12 -25.67 -29.70
N ILE A 23 -55.37 -26.96 -29.48
CA ILE A 23 -54.63 -27.75 -28.47
C ILE A 23 -53.14 -27.79 -28.83
N THR A 24 -52.77 -27.99 -30.12
CA THR A 24 -51.37 -27.97 -30.54
C THR A 24 -50.71 -26.62 -30.34
N VAL A 25 -51.36 -25.53 -30.68
CA VAL A 25 -50.85 -24.16 -30.45
C VAL A 25 -50.65 -23.92 -28.97
N VAL A 26 -51.62 -24.26 -28.12
CA VAL A 26 -51.52 -24.14 -26.67
C VAL A 26 -50.40 -24.98 -26.10
N ALA A 27 -50.21 -26.20 -26.59
CA ALA A 27 -49.10 -27.08 -26.17
C ALA A 27 -47.74 -26.53 -26.58
N ILE A 28 -47.58 -25.99 -27.79
CA ILE A 28 -46.32 -25.40 -28.25
C ILE A 28 -46.01 -24.12 -27.48
N THR A 29 -47.02 -23.24 -27.24
CA THR A 29 -46.84 -22.02 -26.47
C THR A 29 -46.51 -22.32 -25.00
N SER A 30 -47.18 -23.29 -24.37
CA SER A 30 -46.91 -23.70 -23.00
C SER A 30 -45.51 -24.34 -22.87
N LEU A 31 -45.06 -25.15 -23.83
CA LEU A 31 -43.72 -25.70 -23.86
C LEU A 31 -42.65 -24.62 -24.07
N GLY A 32 -42.95 -23.62 -24.89
CA GLY A 32 -42.08 -22.45 -25.09
C GLY A 32 -41.92 -21.61 -23.82
N ILE A 33 -43.00 -21.33 -23.16
CA ILE A 33 -43.01 -20.60 -21.86
C ILE A 33 -42.31 -21.43 -20.80
N PHE A 34 -42.53 -22.72 -20.73
CA PHE A 34 -41.85 -23.60 -19.78
C PHE A 34 -40.33 -23.61 -20.00
N ARG A 35 -39.86 -23.70 -21.25
CA ARG A 35 -38.42 -23.61 -21.54
C ARG A 35 -37.82 -22.27 -21.16
N LEU A 36 -38.48 -21.15 -21.42
CA LEU A 36 -38.00 -19.81 -21.06
C LEU A 36 -37.94 -19.61 -19.54
N THR A 37 -38.84 -20.20 -18.77
CA THR A 37 -38.90 -20.08 -17.32
C THR A 37 -38.09 -21.10 -16.54
N ALA A 38 -37.77 -22.25 -17.20
CA ALA A 38 -37.03 -23.34 -16.57
C ALA A 38 -35.49 -23.16 -16.56
N VAL A 39 -34.97 -22.18 -17.31
CA VAL A 39 -33.53 -21.92 -17.40
C VAL A 39 -33.21 -20.58 -16.74
N LYS A 40 -32.23 -20.58 -15.83
CA LYS A 40 -31.67 -19.37 -15.24
C LYS A 40 -30.19 -19.26 -15.60
N ARG A 41 -29.81 -18.12 -16.15
CA ARG A 41 -28.38 -17.79 -16.38
C ARG A 41 -27.83 -17.11 -15.14
N ILE A 42 -26.67 -17.61 -14.66
CA ILE A 42 -25.89 -17.01 -13.58
C ILE A 42 -24.71 -16.30 -14.23
N PRO A 43 -24.61 -14.97 -14.09
CA PRO A 43 -23.52 -14.18 -14.66
C PRO A 43 -22.14 -14.55 -14.06
N ALA A 44 -21.08 -14.11 -14.74
CA ALA A 44 -19.72 -14.18 -14.17
C ALA A 44 -19.64 -13.39 -12.87
N ASN A 45 -18.75 -13.82 -11.97
CA ASN A 45 -18.55 -13.20 -10.65
C ASN A 45 -19.81 -13.13 -9.76
N THR A 46 -20.75 -14.04 -10.00
CA THR A 46 -21.91 -14.26 -9.13
C THR A 46 -22.06 -15.75 -8.81
N VAL A 47 -22.67 -16.02 -7.68
CA VAL A 47 -23.06 -17.37 -7.25
C VAL A 47 -24.58 -17.39 -7.14
N GLY A 48 -25.19 -18.46 -7.66
CA GLY A 48 -26.63 -18.68 -7.53
C GLY A 48 -26.93 -19.47 -6.27
N VAL A 49 -27.93 -19.03 -5.52
CA VAL A 49 -28.51 -19.78 -4.39
C VAL A 49 -29.93 -20.17 -4.80
N LYS A 50 -30.18 -21.47 -4.85
CA LYS A 50 -31.49 -22.01 -5.22
C LYS A 50 -32.33 -22.20 -3.97
N VAL A 51 -33.51 -21.60 -3.98
CA VAL A 51 -34.52 -21.73 -2.94
C VAL A 51 -35.74 -22.41 -3.54
N SER A 52 -36.09 -23.58 -3.02
CA SER A 52 -37.27 -24.31 -3.44
C SER A 52 -38.42 -24.09 -2.44
N ALA A 53 -39.62 -23.91 -2.95
CA ALA A 53 -40.84 -23.79 -2.12
C ALA A 53 -41.12 -25.06 -1.30
N ILE A 54 -40.58 -26.21 -1.74
CA ILE A 54 -40.80 -27.52 -1.08
C ILE A 54 -39.61 -27.89 -0.18
N GLY A 55 -38.37 -27.63 -0.66
CA GLY A 55 -37.12 -28.10 -0.01
C GLY A 55 -36.31 -26.99 0.67
N GLY A 56 -36.80 -25.75 0.69
CA GLY A 56 -36.07 -24.63 1.29
C GLY A 56 -34.82 -24.22 0.51
N VAL A 57 -33.85 -23.62 1.21
CA VAL A 57 -32.55 -23.26 0.64
C VAL A 57 -31.73 -24.52 0.39
N GLN A 58 -31.27 -24.70 -0.86
CA GLN A 58 -30.47 -25.87 -1.21
C GLN A 58 -28.99 -25.64 -0.84
N GLU A 59 -28.35 -26.68 -0.29
CA GLU A 59 -26.97 -26.63 0.21
C GLU A 59 -25.95 -26.35 -0.87
N ASN A 60 -26.22 -26.70 -2.13
CA ASN A 60 -25.29 -26.52 -3.23
C ASN A 60 -25.50 -25.17 -3.92
N THR A 61 -24.45 -24.37 -3.96
CA THR A 61 -24.43 -23.13 -4.74
C THR A 61 -24.27 -23.43 -6.23
N LEU A 62 -24.99 -22.66 -7.07
CA LEU A 62 -24.93 -22.75 -8.52
C LEU A 62 -23.80 -21.85 -9.04
N GLN A 63 -22.88 -22.46 -9.78
CA GLN A 63 -21.75 -21.77 -10.41
C GLN A 63 -22.22 -20.93 -11.62
N THR A 64 -21.32 -20.09 -12.16
CA THR A 64 -21.55 -19.35 -13.41
C THR A 64 -21.98 -20.28 -14.54
N GLY A 65 -23.03 -19.91 -15.26
CA GLY A 65 -23.54 -20.71 -16.38
C GLY A 65 -25.07 -20.77 -16.43
N TYR A 66 -25.58 -21.73 -17.20
CA TYR A 66 -27.01 -21.99 -17.34
C TYR A 66 -27.42 -23.15 -16.45
N HIS A 67 -28.43 -22.93 -15.60
CA HIS A 67 -28.93 -23.92 -14.66
C HIS A 67 -30.43 -24.12 -14.85
N LEU A 68 -30.85 -25.38 -14.69
CA LEU A 68 -32.26 -25.74 -14.75
C LEU A 68 -32.90 -25.49 -13.37
N LYS A 69 -34.09 -24.89 -13.40
CA LYS A 69 -34.95 -24.72 -12.22
C LYS A 69 -36.37 -25.18 -12.56
N ILE A 70 -37.11 -25.67 -11.58
CA ILE A 70 -38.51 -25.98 -11.72
C ILE A 70 -39.29 -24.68 -11.66
N PRO A 71 -39.99 -24.30 -12.76
CA PRO A 71 -40.83 -23.10 -12.77
C PRO A 71 -41.85 -23.15 -11.65
N PHE A 72 -42.12 -21.98 -11.04
CA PHE A 72 -43.06 -21.77 -9.94
C PHE A 72 -42.69 -22.38 -8.59
N ILE A 73 -41.82 -23.39 -8.55
CA ILE A 73 -41.32 -24.05 -7.34
C ILE A 73 -39.97 -23.50 -6.89
N ASP A 74 -39.03 -23.36 -7.87
CA ASP A 74 -37.67 -22.95 -7.59
C ASP A 74 -37.45 -21.45 -7.92
N THR A 75 -36.88 -20.73 -6.98
CA THR A 75 -36.36 -19.38 -7.19
C THR A 75 -34.84 -19.41 -7.07
N VAL A 76 -34.13 -18.78 -8.00
CA VAL A 76 -32.68 -18.67 -7.95
C VAL A 76 -32.30 -17.21 -7.71
N TYR A 77 -31.72 -16.95 -6.57
CA TYR A 77 -31.13 -15.68 -6.19
C TYR A 77 -29.65 -15.65 -6.63
N THR A 78 -29.16 -14.49 -7.00
CA THR A 78 -27.76 -14.31 -7.37
C THR A 78 -27.07 -13.40 -6.36
N LEU A 79 -25.96 -13.87 -5.82
CA LEU A 79 -25.11 -13.10 -4.91
C LEU A 79 -23.80 -12.73 -5.64
N SER A 80 -23.46 -11.45 -5.65
CA SER A 80 -22.21 -10.99 -6.26
C SER A 80 -21.00 -11.42 -5.42
N THR A 81 -20.01 -12.01 -6.09
CA THR A 81 -18.70 -12.34 -5.50
C THR A 81 -17.59 -11.42 -6.01
N SER A 82 -17.95 -10.38 -6.77
CA SER A 82 -17.02 -9.31 -7.12
C SER A 82 -16.72 -8.45 -5.89
N VAL A 83 -15.60 -7.72 -5.96
CA VAL A 83 -15.27 -6.74 -4.93
C VAL A 83 -16.37 -5.68 -4.88
N GLN A 84 -16.91 -5.48 -3.69
CA GLN A 84 -17.88 -4.45 -3.36
C GLN A 84 -17.18 -3.34 -2.60
N THR A 85 -17.64 -2.11 -2.76
CA THR A 85 -17.19 -0.96 -1.97
C THR A 85 -18.35 -0.45 -1.15
N LYS A 86 -18.16 -0.30 0.16
CA LYS A 86 -19.09 0.37 1.06
C LYS A 86 -18.44 1.65 1.54
N THR A 87 -19.00 2.77 1.13
CA THR A 87 -18.65 4.10 1.66
C THR A 87 -19.43 4.34 2.95
N MET A 88 -18.73 4.81 3.95
CA MET A 88 -19.28 5.22 5.23
C MET A 88 -18.78 6.62 5.55
N GLU A 89 -19.73 7.51 5.79
CA GLU A 89 -19.48 8.90 6.14
C GLU A 89 -19.71 9.13 7.63
N LYS A 90 -18.91 10.03 8.22
CA LYS A 90 -19.04 10.47 9.61
C LYS A 90 -19.07 9.35 10.64
N ILE A 91 -18.13 8.41 10.53
CA ILE A 91 -17.88 7.48 11.63
C ILE A 91 -17.27 8.27 12.76
N THR A 92 -18.04 8.54 13.79
CA THR A 92 -17.58 9.27 14.96
C THR A 92 -17.02 8.31 15.98
N THR A 93 -15.73 8.48 16.34
CA THR A 93 -15.04 7.68 17.35
C THR A 93 -14.40 8.57 18.39
N GLN A 94 -14.11 8.02 19.55
CA GLN A 94 -13.39 8.71 20.60
C GLN A 94 -11.97 8.16 20.71
N THR A 95 -11.01 9.06 20.83
CA THR A 95 -9.60 8.72 21.03
C THR A 95 -9.29 8.47 22.49
N LYS A 96 -8.10 7.93 22.77
CA LYS A 96 -7.65 7.66 24.15
C LYS A 96 -7.64 8.90 25.05
N ASP A 97 -7.30 10.04 24.51
CA ASP A 97 -7.29 11.36 25.19
C ASP A 97 -8.69 12.03 25.22
N GLY A 98 -9.73 11.29 24.82
CA GLY A 98 -11.12 11.74 24.92
C GLY A 98 -11.56 12.72 23.83
N GLN A 99 -10.77 12.90 22.78
CA GLN A 99 -11.13 13.73 21.64
C GLN A 99 -12.07 12.99 20.69
N TRP A 100 -12.93 13.74 19.98
CA TRP A 100 -13.80 13.19 18.97
C TRP A 100 -13.16 13.28 17.59
N LEU A 101 -13.24 12.19 16.85
CA LEU A 101 -12.72 12.08 15.48
C LEU A 101 -13.82 11.58 14.56
N ASN A 102 -14.16 12.37 13.55
CA ASN A 102 -15.04 11.96 12.46
C ASN A 102 -14.19 11.43 11.31
N THR A 103 -14.49 10.25 10.84
CA THR A 103 -13.73 9.58 9.78
C THR A 103 -14.67 9.17 8.65
N ASN A 104 -14.33 9.53 7.41
CA ASN A 104 -14.96 9.01 6.21
C ASN A 104 -14.09 7.88 5.65
N ILE A 105 -14.70 6.73 5.37
CA ILE A 105 -13.98 5.53 4.98
C ILE A 105 -14.68 4.78 3.86
N ASP A 106 -13.90 4.31 2.89
CA ASP A 106 -14.30 3.34 1.90
C ASP A 106 -13.73 1.97 2.26
N VAL A 107 -14.58 1.00 2.43
CA VAL A 107 -14.18 -0.38 2.72
C VAL A 107 -14.51 -1.26 1.53
N LYS A 108 -13.51 -2.00 1.04
CA LYS A 108 -13.64 -2.95 -0.04
C LYS A 108 -13.62 -4.36 0.51
N TYR A 109 -14.60 -5.14 0.11
CA TYR A 109 -14.76 -6.52 0.52
C TYR A 109 -15.36 -7.36 -0.59
N ARG A 110 -15.33 -8.66 -0.45
CA ARG A 110 -16.04 -9.60 -1.33
C ARG A 110 -16.61 -10.78 -0.53
N VAL A 111 -17.61 -11.40 -1.15
CA VAL A 111 -18.19 -12.64 -0.63
C VAL A 111 -17.35 -13.82 -1.10
N ASN A 112 -16.93 -14.69 -0.18
CA ASN A 112 -16.33 -15.96 -0.53
C ASN A 112 -17.37 -16.87 -1.17
N LYS A 113 -17.05 -17.46 -2.35
CA LYS A 113 -17.97 -18.32 -3.09
C LYS A 113 -18.44 -19.52 -2.29
N GLU A 114 -17.57 -20.08 -1.45
CA GLU A 114 -17.87 -21.22 -0.61
C GLU A 114 -18.84 -20.89 0.54
N LYS A 115 -18.83 -19.63 0.98
CA LYS A 115 -19.64 -19.11 2.07
C LYS A 115 -20.90 -18.38 1.63
N ALA A 116 -21.09 -18.25 0.32
CA ALA A 116 -22.20 -17.50 -0.26
C ALA A 116 -23.58 -18.01 0.21
N MET A 117 -23.73 -19.31 0.43
CA MET A 117 -24.96 -19.89 0.95
C MET A 117 -25.24 -19.47 2.38
N THR A 118 -24.23 -19.50 3.26
CA THR A 118 -24.35 -19.08 4.66
C THR A 118 -24.75 -17.61 4.74
N ILE A 119 -24.07 -16.77 3.96
CA ILE A 119 -24.37 -15.32 3.88
C ILE A 119 -25.79 -15.10 3.36
N PHE A 120 -26.20 -15.82 2.32
CA PHE A 120 -27.56 -15.73 1.79
C PHE A 120 -28.62 -16.16 2.83
N SER A 121 -28.37 -17.27 3.53
CA SER A 121 -29.31 -17.78 4.53
C SER A 121 -29.51 -16.82 5.70
N ASN A 122 -28.45 -16.10 6.09
CA ASN A 122 -28.49 -15.18 7.21
C ASN A 122 -29.03 -13.79 6.80
N TYR A 123 -28.71 -13.31 5.60
CA TYR A 123 -28.93 -11.92 5.22
C TYR A 123 -29.78 -11.73 3.95
N THR A 124 -29.99 -12.77 3.15
CA THR A 124 -30.77 -12.79 1.90
C THR A 124 -30.19 -11.95 0.77
N LYS A 125 -29.70 -10.75 1.05
CA LYS A 125 -29.16 -9.79 0.07
C LYS A 125 -27.91 -9.10 0.60
N LEU A 126 -27.04 -8.63 -0.32
CA LEU A 126 -25.82 -7.89 0.04
C LEU A 126 -26.11 -6.53 0.68
N GLU A 127 -27.22 -5.89 0.34
CA GLU A 127 -27.63 -4.64 0.97
C GLU A 127 -27.84 -4.82 2.48
N ASN A 128 -28.46 -5.92 2.88
CA ASN A 128 -28.63 -6.26 4.30
C ASN A 128 -27.28 -6.55 4.99
N VAL A 129 -26.34 -7.19 4.29
CA VAL A 129 -24.98 -7.39 4.81
C VAL A 129 -24.29 -6.04 5.04
N ASN A 130 -24.42 -5.11 4.10
CA ASN A 130 -23.83 -3.78 4.22
C ASN A 130 -24.32 -3.02 5.46
N GLU A 131 -25.60 -3.11 5.78
CA GLU A 131 -26.20 -2.35 6.89
C GLU A 131 -26.10 -3.07 8.22
N SER A 132 -26.32 -4.40 8.23
CA SER A 132 -26.40 -5.17 9.47
C SER A 132 -25.03 -5.68 9.95
N VAL A 133 -24.04 -5.82 9.05
CA VAL A 133 -22.74 -6.41 9.34
C VAL A 133 -21.62 -5.41 9.11
N ILE A 134 -21.49 -4.92 7.87
CA ILE A 134 -20.32 -4.14 7.47
C ILE A 134 -20.22 -2.83 8.27
N ALA A 135 -21.30 -2.06 8.31
CA ALA A 135 -21.31 -0.76 8.98
C ALA A 135 -20.96 -0.89 10.49
N PRO A 136 -21.61 -1.77 11.26
CA PRO A 136 -21.27 -1.93 12.68
C PRO A 136 -19.87 -2.55 12.89
N ALA A 137 -19.42 -3.45 12.00
CA ALA A 137 -18.11 -4.06 12.10
C ALA A 137 -16.99 -3.05 11.90
N VAL A 138 -17.13 -2.19 10.87
CA VAL A 138 -16.17 -1.12 10.58
C VAL A 138 -16.13 -0.11 11.72
N GLN A 139 -17.28 0.35 12.20
CA GLN A 139 -17.32 1.28 13.33
C GLN A 139 -16.60 0.72 14.55
N ARG A 140 -16.90 -0.53 14.95
CA ARG A 140 -16.26 -1.16 16.12
C ARG A 140 -14.76 -1.42 15.91
N ALA A 141 -14.33 -1.75 14.70
CA ALA A 141 -12.92 -1.92 14.40
C ALA A 141 -12.15 -0.60 14.57
N ILE A 142 -12.69 0.50 14.04
CA ILE A 142 -12.10 1.82 14.19
C ILE A 142 -12.10 2.26 15.65
N GLU A 143 -13.23 2.15 16.35
CA GLU A 143 -13.35 2.49 17.78
C GLU A 143 -12.34 1.74 18.64
N SER A 144 -12.15 0.44 18.39
CA SER A 144 -11.22 -0.39 19.17
C SER A 144 -9.76 0.02 18.99
N VAL A 145 -9.41 0.55 17.83
CA VAL A 145 -8.05 1.01 17.54
C VAL A 145 -7.87 2.46 17.99
N THR A 146 -8.78 3.38 17.60
CA THR A 146 -8.65 4.81 17.95
C THR A 146 -8.66 5.03 19.46
N GLY A 147 -9.37 4.21 20.23
CA GLY A 147 -9.37 4.25 21.69
C GLY A 147 -8.02 3.93 22.36
N ASN A 148 -7.06 3.39 21.63
CA ASN A 148 -5.70 3.10 22.15
C ASN A 148 -4.69 4.21 21.85
N TYR A 149 -5.01 5.14 20.97
CA TYR A 149 -4.13 6.19 20.49
C TYR A 149 -4.66 7.59 20.80
N ASP A 150 -3.75 8.51 21.07
CA ASP A 150 -4.08 9.93 21.22
C ASP A 150 -4.32 10.56 19.83
N ILE A 151 -5.08 11.66 19.78
CA ILE A 151 -5.42 12.31 18.51
C ILE A 151 -4.18 12.72 17.69
N TYR A 152 -3.11 13.14 18.37
CA TYR A 152 -1.84 13.50 17.75
C TYR A 152 -1.10 12.32 17.11
N ASP A 153 -1.23 11.13 17.70
CA ASP A 153 -0.68 9.89 17.14
C ASP A 153 -1.44 9.48 15.87
N ILE A 154 -2.79 9.55 15.90
CA ILE A 154 -3.65 9.15 14.80
C ILE A 154 -3.47 10.05 13.58
N LEU A 155 -3.44 11.36 13.77
CA LEU A 155 -3.35 12.32 12.67
C LEU A 155 -1.90 12.67 12.28
N GLY A 156 -0.92 12.26 13.10
CA GLY A 156 0.49 12.63 12.97
C GLY A 156 1.44 11.42 12.90
N ASN A 157 2.21 11.27 13.98
CA ASN A 157 3.44 10.46 13.97
C ASN A 157 3.23 8.95 13.83
N LYS A 158 2.09 8.40 14.32
CA LYS A 158 1.81 6.96 14.27
C LYS A 158 0.70 6.59 13.29
N ARG A 159 0.38 7.49 12.38
CA ARG A 159 -0.70 7.28 11.42
C ARG A 159 -0.59 5.94 10.67
N THR A 160 0.61 5.56 10.26
CA THR A 160 0.85 4.29 9.56
C THR A 160 0.56 3.09 10.46
N GLU A 161 1.03 3.12 11.69
CA GLU A 161 0.81 2.07 12.70
C GLU A 161 -0.69 1.91 12.99
N VAL A 162 -1.40 3.03 13.20
CA VAL A 162 -2.86 3.04 13.41
C VAL A 162 -3.60 2.41 12.23
N TYR A 163 -3.18 2.72 11.00
CA TYR A 163 -3.81 2.17 9.80
C TYR A 163 -3.55 0.66 9.66
N GLU A 164 -2.36 0.18 9.99
CA GLU A 164 -2.05 -1.24 10.01
C GLU A 164 -2.89 -2.00 11.05
N GLU A 165 -3.09 -1.41 12.22
CA GLU A 165 -3.97 -2.00 13.24
C GLU A 165 -5.44 -1.99 12.82
N ILE A 166 -5.92 -0.93 12.16
CA ILE A 166 -7.28 -0.89 11.61
C ILE A 166 -7.45 -1.97 10.53
N ASP A 167 -6.47 -2.13 9.63
CA ASP A 167 -6.49 -3.17 8.60
C ASP A 167 -6.63 -4.57 9.21
N LYS A 168 -5.81 -4.85 10.21
CA LYS A 168 -5.87 -6.11 10.95
C LYS A 168 -7.20 -6.33 11.66
N ALA A 169 -7.71 -5.31 12.36
CA ALA A 169 -8.98 -5.38 13.06
C ALA A 169 -10.16 -5.58 12.10
N LEU A 170 -10.15 -4.90 10.95
CA LEU A 170 -11.14 -5.08 9.89
C LEU A 170 -11.09 -6.50 9.32
N LYS A 171 -9.89 -7.00 9.01
CA LYS A 171 -9.71 -8.34 8.48
C LYS A 171 -10.27 -9.40 9.41
N GLU A 172 -9.91 -9.36 10.68
CA GLU A 172 -10.42 -10.29 11.70
C GLU A 172 -11.95 -10.23 11.83
N LYS A 173 -12.51 -9.02 11.81
CA LYS A 173 -13.98 -8.83 11.88
C LYS A 173 -14.69 -9.38 10.66
N PHE A 174 -14.21 -9.11 9.46
CA PHE A 174 -14.85 -9.59 8.23
C PHE A 174 -14.77 -11.11 8.11
N GLU A 175 -13.63 -11.71 8.47
CA GLU A 175 -13.46 -13.17 8.51
C GLU A 175 -14.47 -13.82 9.46
N SER A 176 -14.80 -13.20 10.61
CA SER A 176 -15.79 -13.71 11.55
C SER A 176 -17.22 -13.74 10.99
N TYR A 177 -17.48 -13.00 9.92
CA TYR A 177 -18.76 -12.98 9.21
C TYR A 177 -18.72 -13.71 7.85
N ASP A 178 -17.71 -14.56 7.61
CA ASP A 178 -17.52 -15.29 6.35
C ASP A 178 -17.30 -14.36 5.12
N LEU A 179 -16.88 -13.12 5.35
CA LEU A 179 -16.56 -12.13 4.34
C LEU A 179 -15.04 -12.01 4.17
N GLU A 180 -14.61 -11.74 2.96
CA GLU A 180 -13.21 -11.47 2.67
C GLU A 180 -12.99 -9.96 2.59
N PHE A 181 -12.18 -9.44 3.50
CA PHE A 181 -11.71 -8.07 3.47
C PHE A 181 -10.64 -7.90 2.38
N VAL A 182 -10.73 -6.83 1.59
CA VAL A 182 -9.77 -6.55 0.50
C VAL A 182 -8.88 -5.38 0.88
N SER A 183 -9.46 -4.25 1.21
CA SER A 183 -8.74 -3.04 1.61
C SER A 183 -9.70 -2.01 2.19
N PHE A 184 -9.14 -1.02 2.86
CA PHE A 184 -9.86 0.19 3.21
C PHE A 184 -9.09 1.43 2.76
N THR A 185 -9.80 2.55 2.70
CA THR A 185 -9.22 3.86 2.42
C THR A 185 -9.93 4.89 3.27
N ILE A 186 -9.19 5.63 4.07
CA ILE A 186 -9.72 6.79 4.77
C ILE A 186 -9.70 7.95 3.77
N THR A 187 -10.87 8.50 3.47
CA THR A 187 -11.04 9.58 2.50
C THR A 187 -10.97 10.94 3.15
N ASP A 188 -11.36 11.01 4.42
CA ASP A 188 -11.33 12.25 5.19
C ASP A 188 -11.30 11.96 6.69
N GLN A 189 -10.63 12.82 7.46
CA GLN A 189 -10.60 12.79 8.92
C GLN A 189 -10.73 14.22 9.44
N ASP A 190 -11.73 14.45 10.27
CA ASP A 190 -12.06 15.73 10.87
C ASP A 190 -12.05 15.60 12.41
N ALA A 191 -11.11 16.28 13.02
CA ALA A 191 -10.97 16.37 14.48
C ALA A 191 -11.46 17.71 15.05
N GLY A 192 -11.93 18.59 14.17
CA GLY A 192 -12.33 19.97 14.48
C GLY A 192 -11.18 20.98 14.37
N ASP A 193 -11.55 22.18 13.95
CA ASP A 193 -10.59 23.26 13.60
C ASP A 193 -9.56 23.57 14.69
N GLU A 194 -9.95 23.52 15.95
CA GLU A 194 -9.06 23.82 17.10
C GLU A 194 -7.97 22.75 17.24
N ILE A 195 -8.34 21.48 17.14
CA ILE A 195 -7.41 20.34 17.23
C ILE A 195 -6.48 20.33 16.02
N GLU A 196 -7.01 20.56 14.84
CA GLU A 196 -6.21 20.60 13.60
C GLU A 196 -5.19 21.74 13.62
N ALA A 197 -5.59 22.93 14.13
CA ALA A 197 -4.67 24.05 14.32
C ALA A 197 -3.57 23.73 15.34
N ALA A 198 -3.91 23.05 16.44
CA ALA A 198 -2.96 22.62 17.46
C ALA A 198 -1.96 21.58 16.88
N ILE A 199 -2.43 20.58 16.15
CA ILE A 199 -1.59 19.58 15.47
C ILE A 199 -0.65 20.24 14.48
N LYS A 200 -1.14 21.19 13.69
CA LYS A 200 -0.31 21.93 12.72
C LYS A 200 0.79 22.73 13.44
N SER A 201 0.45 23.40 14.55
CA SER A 201 1.43 24.13 15.35
C SER A 201 2.50 23.21 15.95
N GLU A 202 2.09 22.05 16.48
CA GLU A 202 3.01 21.05 17.04
C GLU A 202 3.92 20.47 15.97
N SER A 203 3.38 20.15 14.78
CA SER A 203 4.16 19.67 13.64
C SER A 203 5.21 20.68 13.16
N VAL A 204 4.90 21.97 13.22
CA VAL A 204 5.88 23.02 12.89
C VAL A 204 6.99 23.06 13.92
N LYS A 205 6.67 23.05 15.23
CA LYS A 205 7.67 23.01 16.30
C LYS A 205 8.56 21.77 16.23
N GLN A 206 7.97 20.61 15.97
CA GLN A 206 8.74 19.39 15.83
C GLN A 206 9.71 19.47 14.63
N LYS A 207 9.28 20.04 13.51
CA LYS A 207 10.14 20.29 12.36
C LYS A 207 11.29 21.25 12.67
N GLU A 208 11.03 22.30 13.45
CA GLU A 208 12.07 23.24 13.90
C GLU A 208 13.10 22.54 14.79
N ILE A 209 12.64 21.69 15.73
CA ILE A 209 13.51 20.89 16.60
C ILE A 209 14.37 19.91 15.76
N ASP A 210 13.77 19.22 14.80
CA ASP A 210 14.49 18.27 13.96
C ASP A 210 15.50 18.98 13.05
N THR A 211 15.15 20.14 12.52
CA THR A 211 16.08 20.99 11.75
C THR A 211 17.25 21.43 12.61
N ALA A 212 17.00 21.93 13.83
CA ALA A 212 18.06 22.35 14.75
C ALA A 212 18.98 21.17 15.15
N LYS A 213 18.43 19.96 15.35
CA LYS A 213 19.24 18.75 15.59
C LYS A 213 20.12 18.39 14.41
N GLN A 214 19.57 18.46 13.20
CA GLN A 214 20.34 18.20 11.97
C GLN A 214 21.45 19.22 11.77
N GLU A 215 21.21 20.49 12.03
CA GLU A 215 22.22 21.55 11.98
C GLU A 215 23.33 21.31 13.01
N GLN A 216 22.97 20.94 14.25
CA GLN A 216 23.92 20.59 15.29
C GLN A 216 24.80 19.38 14.90
N GLU A 217 24.19 18.33 14.39
CA GLU A 217 24.93 17.14 13.93
C GLU A 217 25.84 17.47 12.76
N LYS A 218 25.36 18.28 11.81
CA LYS A 218 26.17 18.76 10.68
C LYS A 218 27.37 19.58 11.15
N ALA A 219 27.16 20.51 12.09
CA ALA A 219 28.25 21.29 12.65
C ALA A 219 29.26 20.43 13.39
N LYS A 220 28.82 19.38 14.09
CA LYS A 220 29.70 18.42 14.75
C LYS A 220 30.54 17.63 13.73
N VAL A 221 29.92 17.11 12.69
CA VAL A 221 30.63 16.39 11.60
C VAL A 221 31.64 17.30 10.90
N GLU A 222 31.27 18.56 10.64
CA GLU A 222 32.22 19.54 10.06
C GLU A 222 33.40 19.83 10.99
N ALA A 223 33.17 19.97 12.31
CA ALA A 223 34.24 20.16 13.29
C ALA A 223 35.17 18.96 13.37
N ASP A 224 34.61 17.74 13.38
CA ASP A 224 35.39 16.50 13.40
C ASP A 224 36.19 16.32 12.08
N THR A 225 35.57 16.67 10.95
CA THR A 225 36.26 16.66 9.64
C THR A 225 37.45 17.61 9.63
N LYS A 226 37.27 18.83 10.14
CA LYS A 226 38.38 19.81 10.25
C LYS A 226 39.49 19.31 11.16
N LYS A 227 39.16 18.65 12.29
CA LYS A 227 40.19 18.04 13.17
C LYS A 227 40.98 16.96 12.44
N VAL A 228 40.29 16.06 11.73
CA VAL A 228 40.91 14.99 10.96
C VAL A 228 41.82 15.56 9.85
N GLN A 229 41.35 16.59 9.14
CA GLN A 229 42.17 17.26 8.12
C GLN A 229 43.41 17.92 8.71
N ALA A 230 43.27 18.66 9.81
CA ALA A 230 44.44 19.28 10.47
C ALA A 230 45.43 18.23 10.99
N GLN A 231 44.96 17.11 11.51
CA GLN A 231 45.81 16.01 11.93
C GLN A 231 46.53 15.37 10.73
N ALA A 232 45.81 15.14 9.63
CA ALA A 232 46.39 14.57 8.40
C ALA A 232 47.45 15.51 7.78
N GLU A 233 47.21 16.83 7.81
CA GLU A 233 48.20 17.83 7.35
C GLU A 233 49.45 17.84 8.24
N ALA A 234 49.29 17.75 9.57
CA ALA A 234 50.42 17.67 10.52
C ALA A 234 51.20 16.39 10.31
N ASP A 235 50.54 15.25 10.18
CA ASP A 235 51.19 13.94 9.94
C ASP A 235 51.93 13.91 8.58
N ALA A 236 51.32 14.50 7.54
CA ALA A 236 51.97 14.65 6.22
C ALA A 236 53.23 15.56 6.31
N GLY A 237 53.15 16.63 7.10
CA GLY A 237 54.30 17.50 7.38
C GLY A 237 55.45 16.76 8.07
N ILE A 238 55.15 15.94 9.08
CA ILE A 238 56.14 15.11 9.79
C ILE A 238 56.75 14.10 8.84
N ILE A 239 55.97 13.37 8.08
CA ILE A 239 56.45 12.37 7.11
C ILE A 239 57.36 13.02 6.06
N LYS A 240 57.00 14.21 5.57
CA LYS A 240 57.80 14.96 4.61
C LYS A 240 59.17 15.37 5.23
N ALA A 241 59.14 15.93 6.46
CA ALA A 241 60.34 16.35 7.18
C ALA A 241 61.26 15.14 7.46
N GLU A 242 60.72 14.00 7.89
CA GLU A 242 61.47 12.78 8.08
C GLU A 242 62.06 12.24 6.75
N GLY A 243 61.28 12.31 5.66
CA GLY A 243 61.74 11.96 4.33
C GLY A 243 62.90 12.83 3.86
N GLU A 244 62.81 14.14 4.05
CA GLU A 244 63.87 15.10 3.74
C GLU A 244 65.11 14.87 4.62
N ALA A 245 64.94 14.61 5.92
CA ALA A 245 66.05 14.29 6.83
C ALA A 245 66.79 13.02 6.43
N LYS A 246 66.00 11.94 6.08
CA LYS A 246 66.61 10.68 5.57
C LYS A 246 67.34 10.87 4.24
N ALA A 247 66.76 11.66 3.32
CA ALA A 247 67.40 11.97 2.04
C ALA A 247 68.69 12.79 2.23
N ASN A 248 68.69 13.77 3.11
CA ASN A 248 69.88 14.56 3.44
C ASN A 248 70.96 13.72 4.14
N LYS A 249 70.57 12.81 5.05
CA LYS A 249 71.47 11.88 5.68
C LYS A 249 72.11 10.96 4.64
N ALA A 250 71.33 10.35 3.76
CA ALA A 250 71.79 9.51 2.69
C ALA A 250 72.73 10.24 1.73
N LYS A 251 72.45 11.53 1.43
CA LYS A 251 73.43 12.38 0.66
C LYS A 251 74.68 12.63 1.43
N SER A 252 74.65 12.96 2.73
CA SER A 252 75.81 13.15 3.58
C SER A 252 76.68 11.90 3.67
N ASP A 253 76.01 10.74 3.89
CA ASP A 253 76.73 9.43 3.97
C ASP A 253 77.32 8.99 2.62
N SER A 254 76.88 9.51 1.51
CA SER A 254 77.39 9.26 0.17
C SER A 254 78.56 10.16 -0.22
N ILE A 255 78.76 11.25 0.52
CA ILE A 255 79.88 12.15 0.29
C ILE A 255 81.14 11.55 0.92
N THR A 256 81.89 10.81 0.13
CA THR A 256 83.16 10.25 0.49
C THR A 256 84.30 11.23 0.13
N ASP A 257 85.44 11.15 0.85
CA ASP A 257 86.61 11.97 0.54
C ASP A 257 87.04 11.89 -0.93
N ASN A 258 86.81 10.73 -1.56
CA ASN A 258 87.09 10.56 -2.99
C ASN A 258 86.15 11.36 -3.87
N LEU A 259 84.82 11.49 -3.50
CA LEU A 259 83.88 12.27 -4.23
C LEU A 259 84.13 13.79 -4.09
N ILE A 260 84.60 14.22 -2.90
CA ILE A 260 85.01 15.61 -2.63
C ILE A 260 86.21 15.94 -3.51
N ARG A 261 87.26 15.07 -3.53
CA ARG A 261 88.42 15.28 -4.36
C ARG A 261 88.10 15.30 -5.86
N MET A 262 87.20 14.44 -6.29
CA MET A 262 86.79 14.40 -7.69
C MET A 262 86.01 15.72 -8.08
N LYS A 263 85.11 16.21 -7.22
CA LYS A 263 84.38 17.49 -7.43
C LYS A 263 85.33 18.70 -7.35
N GLU A 264 86.36 18.64 -6.48
CA GLU A 264 87.37 19.65 -6.43
C GLU A 264 88.22 19.64 -7.72
N ALA A 265 88.58 18.45 -8.25
CA ALA A 265 89.26 18.33 -9.51
C ALA A 265 88.42 18.83 -10.70
N GLU A 266 87.15 18.48 -10.76
CA GLU A 266 86.18 19.00 -11.77
C GLU A 266 86.12 20.53 -11.71
N ALA A 267 85.96 21.08 -10.51
CA ALA A 267 85.87 22.53 -10.28
C ALA A 267 87.20 23.24 -10.69
N ARG A 268 88.31 22.62 -10.42
CA ARG A 268 89.64 23.14 -10.87
C ARG A 268 89.83 23.11 -12.39
N GLU A 269 89.31 22.05 -13.02
CA GLU A 269 89.33 21.93 -14.48
C GLU A 269 88.48 22.99 -15.17
N LYS A 270 87.32 23.28 -14.59
CA LYS A 270 86.28 24.17 -15.18
C LYS A 270 86.53 25.65 -14.88
N HIS A 271 87.15 25.99 -13.75
CA HIS A 271 87.31 27.38 -13.26
C HIS A 271 88.74 27.80 -12.96
N GLY A 272 89.79 26.97 -13.28
CA GLY A 272 91.19 27.28 -13.01
C GLY A 272 91.65 27.06 -11.54
N TRP A 273 92.99 27.15 -11.27
CA TRP A 273 93.55 27.04 -9.95
C TRP A 273 93.48 28.34 -9.17
N VAL A 274 92.77 28.34 -8.02
CA VAL A 274 92.84 29.45 -7.08
C VAL A 274 93.67 28.94 -5.89
N THR A 275 94.87 29.47 -5.78
CA THR A 275 95.77 29.18 -4.65
C THR A 275 95.42 30.20 -3.56
N VAL A 276 94.77 29.75 -2.47
CA VAL A 276 94.63 30.57 -1.28
C VAL A 276 95.72 30.30 -0.34
N ASN A 277 96.76 31.17 -0.36
CA ASN A 277 97.81 31.16 0.65
C ASN A 277 97.41 32.02 1.83
N GLY A 278 97.22 31.37 2.99
CA GLY A 278 97.18 32.06 4.30
C GLY A 278 95.79 32.22 4.91
N ALA A 279 95.75 31.86 6.18
CA ALA A 279 94.58 32.07 7.06
C ALA A 279 94.23 33.54 7.12
N GLY A 280 92.97 33.91 6.75
CA GLY A 280 92.38 35.18 7.12
C GLY A 280 91.94 36.13 5.98
N GLY A 281 91.60 35.68 4.78
CA GLY A 281 91.21 36.54 3.70
C GLY A 281 89.69 36.29 3.30
N VAL A 282 88.89 37.29 3.42
CA VAL A 282 87.52 37.35 2.85
C VAL A 282 87.68 37.43 1.34
N ILE A 283 87.12 36.42 0.62
CA ILE A 283 87.11 36.41 -0.83
C ILE A 283 85.93 37.31 -1.25
N THR A 284 86.22 38.50 -1.81
CA THR A 284 85.30 39.32 -2.54
C THR A 284 85.37 38.94 -4.01
N ASN A 285 84.29 38.38 -4.56
CA ASN A 285 84.18 38.22 -6.01
C ASN A 285 83.99 39.59 -6.65
N HIS A 286 84.89 39.97 -7.52
CA HIS A 286 84.67 40.97 -8.56
C HIS A 286 84.51 40.23 -9.87
N GLU A 287 83.44 40.61 -10.60
CA GLU A 287 82.80 40.24 -11.85
C GLU A 287 83.63 39.29 -12.78
#